data_6a3f5685af73e6695474aec55ab97d02
#
_entry.id   6a3f5685af73e6695474aec55ab97d02
#
_cell.length_a   1.000
_cell.length_b   1.000
_cell.length_c   1.000
_cell.angle_alpha   90.00
_cell.angle_beta   90.00
_cell.angle_gamma   90.00
#
_symmetry.space_group_name_H-M   'P 1'
#
loop_
_entity.id
_entity.type
_entity.pdbx_description
1 polymer ?
#
loop_
_entity_poly.entity_id
_entity_poly.type
_entity_poly.pdbx_seq_one_letter_code
_entity_poly.pdbx_strand_id
1 'polypeptide(L)'
;MPLAPKDGLSLAYPPGVAAPCLEIQAHPEKSYDLTRRHNLCAVITDGSAVLGLGDIGPEAGMPVMEGKCVLFKAFGDVDAFPLCVKTKDVDEFVNAVYLISGSFGGINLEDIAAPRCFVTTRKLKPNCAIPIFHEAQRGTA
;
A
#
# COMPACT_ATOMS: atom_id res chain seq x y z
N MET A 1 -9.97 -16.46 11.42
CA MET A 1 -10.65 -17.79 11.39
C MET A 1 -9.62 -18.87 11.60
N PRO A 2 -9.73 -19.71 12.64
CA PRO A 2 -8.80 -20.83 12.82
C PRO A 2 -8.98 -21.86 11.70
N LEU A 3 -7.87 -22.25 11.08
CA LEU A 3 -7.83 -23.31 10.08
C LEU A 3 -7.81 -24.69 10.77
N ALA A 4 -8.89 -25.07 11.40
CA ALA A 4 -9.07 -26.42 11.92
C ALA A 4 -10.42 -26.92 11.41
N PRO A 5 -10.53 -28.09 11.09
CA PRO A 5 -10.17 -29.10 10.14
C PRO A 5 -10.86 -28.92 8.76
N LYS A 6 -11.08 -29.97 7.99
CA LYS A 6 -11.56 -29.95 6.58
C LYS A 6 -12.60 -28.88 6.22
N ASP A 7 -13.54 -28.55 7.12
CA ASP A 7 -14.62 -27.58 6.86
C ASP A 7 -14.10 -26.13 6.87
N GLY A 8 -13.14 -25.79 7.73
CA GLY A 8 -12.53 -24.47 7.76
C GLY A 8 -11.71 -24.17 6.51
N LEU A 9 -10.99 -25.16 5.98
CA LEU A 9 -10.22 -25.01 4.77
C LEU A 9 -11.10 -24.81 3.54
N SER A 10 -12.21 -25.55 3.41
CA SER A 10 -13.13 -25.42 2.30
C SER A 10 -13.92 -24.11 2.30
N LEU A 11 -14.04 -23.42 3.44
CA LEU A 11 -14.59 -22.07 3.54
C LEU A 11 -13.57 -20.99 3.20
N ALA A 12 -12.31 -21.18 3.61
CA ALA A 12 -11.24 -20.20 3.40
C ALA A 12 -10.61 -20.27 2.00
N TYR A 13 -10.78 -21.42 1.33
CA TYR A 13 -10.22 -21.68 0.00
C TYR A 13 -11.26 -22.42 -0.85
N PRO A 14 -10.98 -22.77 -2.13
CA PRO A 14 -11.99 -23.47 -2.96
C PRO A 14 -12.60 -24.68 -2.26
N PRO A 15 -13.93 -24.86 -2.34
CA PRO A 15 -14.91 -24.10 -3.14
C PRO A 15 -15.50 -22.85 -2.45
N GLY A 16 -15.40 -22.69 -1.15
CA GLY A 16 -16.09 -21.64 -0.40
C GLY A 16 -15.71 -20.21 -0.80
N VAL A 17 -14.43 -19.97 -1.13
CA VAL A 17 -13.93 -18.66 -1.55
C VAL A 17 -14.47 -18.20 -2.91
N ALA A 18 -15.06 -19.09 -3.70
CA ALA A 18 -15.62 -18.74 -5.00
C ALA A 18 -16.76 -17.73 -4.88
N ALA A 19 -17.60 -17.82 -3.85
CA ALA A 19 -18.73 -16.92 -3.66
C ALA A 19 -18.31 -15.45 -3.51
N PRO A 20 -17.39 -15.07 -2.61
CA PRO A 20 -16.90 -13.69 -2.55
C PRO A 20 -16.16 -13.25 -3.82
N CYS A 21 -15.42 -14.14 -4.49
CA CYS A 21 -14.78 -13.81 -5.76
C CYS A 21 -15.77 -13.39 -6.82
N LEU A 22 -16.84 -14.14 -7.00
CA LEU A 22 -17.89 -13.84 -7.98
C LEU A 22 -18.66 -12.56 -7.60
N GLU A 23 -18.89 -12.34 -6.33
CA GLU A 23 -19.53 -11.11 -5.85
C GLU A 23 -18.68 -9.87 -6.13
N ILE A 24 -17.38 -9.93 -5.91
CA ILE A 24 -16.46 -8.84 -6.23
C ILE A 24 -16.34 -8.65 -7.74
N GLN A 25 -16.34 -9.73 -8.52
CA GLN A 25 -16.33 -9.64 -9.98
C GLN A 25 -17.53 -8.85 -10.51
N ALA A 26 -18.71 -9.10 -9.96
CA ALA A 26 -19.93 -8.38 -10.33
C ALA A 26 -19.99 -6.96 -9.76
N HIS A 27 -19.44 -6.74 -8.57
CA HIS A 27 -19.45 -5.48 -7.83
C HIS A 27 -18.08 -5.18 -7.21
N PRO A 28 -17.14 -4.59 -7.98
CA PRO A 28 -15.76 -4.39 -7.52
C PRO A 28 -15.61 -3.61 -6.21
N GLU A 29 -16.54 -2.71 -5.90
CA GLU A 29 -16.58 -1.94 -4.65
C GLU A 29 -16.70 -2.82 -3.41
N LYS A 30 -17.26 -4.01 -3.55
CA LYS A 30 -17.38 -4.98 -2.47
C LYS A 30 -16.04 -5.59 -2.03
N SER A 31 -14.96 -5.34 -2.77
CA SER A 31 -13.63 -5.76 -2.35
C SER A 31 -13.25 -5.17 -0.98
N TYR A 32 -13.74 -3.99 -0.64
CA TYR A 32 -13.49 -3.37 0.66
C TYR A 32 -14.20 -4.10 1.81
N ASP A 33 -15.38 -4.67 1.54
CA ASP A 33 -16.18 -5.38 2.56
C ASP A 33 -15.79 -6.86 2.68
N LEU A 34 -15.48 -7.49 1.56
CA LEU A 34 -15.25 -8.94 1.49
C LEU A 34 -13.78 -9.35 1.59
N THR A 35 -12.87 -8.38 1.69
CA THR A 35 -11.43 -8.62 1.88
C THR A 35 -10.88 -7.72 2.98
N ARG A 36 -9.61 -7.91 3.34
CA ARG A 36 -8.90 -7.03 4.26
C ARG A 36 -8.46 -5.71 3.61
N ARG A 37 -8.78 -5.50 2.34
CA ARG A 37 -8.38 -4.31 1.59
C ARG A 37 -8.71 -3.00 2.30
N HIS A 38 -9.86 -2.92 2.96
CA HIS A 38 -10.32 -1.71 3.67
C HIS A 38 -9.37 -1.27 4.79
N ASN A 39 -8.61 -2.20 5.38
CA ASN A 39 -7.67 -1.92 6.48
C ASN A 39 -6.20 -2.14 6.08
N LEU A 40 -5.91 -2.23 4.80
CA LEU A 40 -4.57 -2.51 4.30
C LEU A 40 -3.98 -1.26 3.64
N CYS A 41 -2.85 -0.78 4.18
CA CYS A 41 -2.14 0.39 3.67
C CYS A 41 -0.78 -0.01 3.10
N ALA A 42 -0.47 0.45 1.90
CA ALA A 42 0.87 0.30 1.33
C ALA A 42 1.74 1.49 1.74
N VAL A 43 2.88 1.23 2.36
CA VAL A 43 3.91 2.22 2.69
C VAL A 43 5.02 2.10 1.65
N ILE A 44 5.09 3.05 0.72
CA ILE A 44 5.89 2.91 -0.50
C ILE A 44 6.97 3.99 -0.58
N THR A 45 8.19 3.57 -0.93
CA THR A 45 9.34 4.46 -1.12
C THR A 45 10.19 4.04 -2.31
N ASP A 46 10.97 4.98 -2.85
CA ASP A 46 12.10 4.70 -3.74
C ASP A 46 13.45 4.82 -3.01
N GLY A 47 13.43 5.19 -1.74
CA GLY A 47 14.61 5.33 -0.90
C GLY A 47 15.50 6.52 -1.25
N SER A 48 14.99 7.51 -1.97
CA SER A 48 15.78 8.63 -2.48
C SER A 48 16.01 9.77 -1.49
N ALA A 49 15.23 9.83 -0.39
CA ALA A 49 15.37 10.89 0.59
C ALA A 49 15.02 10.41 2.00
N VAL A 50 15.77 9.43 2.51
CA VAL A 50 15.58 8.89 3.85
C VAL A 50 16.13 9.86 4.88
N LEU A 51 15.32 10.22 5.86
CA LEU A 51 15.66 11.24 6.87
C LEU A 51 16.99 10.96 7.57
N GLY A 52 17.92 11.88 7.47
CA GLY A 52 19.27 11.80 8.06
C GLY A 52 20.26 10.96 7.26
N LEU A 53 19.81 10.22 6.24
CA LEU A 53 20.66 9.32 5.45
C LEU A 53 20.72 9.69 3.96
N GLY A 54 19.73 10.43 3.45
CA GLY A 54 19.69 10.85 2.05
C GLY A 54 19.25 9.75 1.08
N ASP A 55 19.88 9.73 -0.09
CA ASP A 55 19.60 8.76 -1.16
C ASP A 55 20.38 7.47 -0.92
N ILE A 56 19.77 6.54 -0.22
CA ILE A 56 20.38 5.24 0.14
C ILE A 56 19.83 4.07 -0.66
N GLY A 57 18.87 4.34 -1.54
CA GLY A 57 18.22 3.33 -2.36
C GLY A 57 17.03 2.64 -1.69
N PRO A 58 16.24 1.91 -2.49
CA PRO A 58 14.98 1.34 -2.00
C PRO A 58 15.18 0.24 -0.96
N GLU A 59 16.11 -0.68 -1.17
CA GLU A 59 16.34 -1.79 -0.24
C GLU A 59 16.82 -1.30 1.13
N ALA A 60 17.71 -0.31 1.14
CA ALA A 60 18.23 0.27 2.39
C ALA A 60 17.18 1.13 3.12
N GLY A 61 16.15 1.57 2.41
CA GLY A 61 15.01 2.27 3.02
C GLY A 61 14.02 1.35 3.73
N MET A 62 14.09 0.05 3.49
CA MET A 62 13.13 -0.92 4.03
C MET A 62 12.97 -0.88 5.55
N PRO A 63 14.04 -0.82 6.37
CA PRO A 63 13.87 -0.76 7.83
C PRO A 63 13.05 0.44 8.31
N VAL A 64 13.18 1.59 7.66
CA VAL A 64 12.38 2.78 7.99
C VAL A 64 10.93 2.56 7.63
N MET A 65 10.67 1.93 6.49
CA MET A 65 9.30 1.60 6.06
C MET A 65 8.65 0.57 6.99
N GLU A 66 9.39 -0.41 7.46
CA GLU A 66 8.92 -1.36 8.47
C GLU A 66 8.58 -0.66 9.79
N GLY A 67 9.42 0.27 10.22
CA GLY A 67 9.14 1.11 11.39
C GLY A 67 7.85 1.91 11.24
N LYS A 68 7.61 2.47 10.07
CA LYS A 68 6.35 3.17 9.75
C LYS A 68 5.15 2.24 9.86
N CYS A 69 5.28 1.02 9.36
CA CYS A 69 4.22 0.00 9.46
C CYS A 69 3.89 -0.35 10.92
N VAL A 70 4.91 -0.43 11.78
CA VAL A 70 4.71 -0.63 13.23
C VAL A 70 3.90 0.51 13.83
N LEU A 71 4.19 1.77 13.46
CA LEU A 71 3.43 2.93 13.93
C LEU A 71 1.96 2.89 13.47
N PHE A 72 1.71 2.52 12.21
CA PHE A 72 0.35 2.33 11.70
C PHE A 72 -0.43 1.32 12.54
N LYS A 73 0.21 0.21 12.90
CA LYS A 73 -0.43 -0.83 13.72
C LYS A 73 -0.65 -0.37 15.15
N ALA A 74 0.39 0.22 15.77
CA ALA A 74 0.33 0.62 17.17
C ALA A 74 -0.69 1.74 17.44
N PHE A 75 -0.79 2.72 16.55
CA PHE A 75 -1.63 3.90 16.77
C PHE A 75 -2.98 3.86 16.03
N GLY A 76 -3.09 3.12 14.94
CA GLY A 76 -4.30 3.11 14.13
C GLY A 76 -4.92 1.74 13.91
N ASP A 77 -4.30 0.68 14.39
CA ASP A 77 -4.70 -0.70 14.11
C ASP A 77 -4.84 -0.99 12.60
N VAL A 78 -4.02 -0.32 11.80
CA VAL A 78 -3.98 -0.49 10.35
C VAL A 78 -2.91 -1.52 10.00
N ASP A 79 -3.27 -2.47 9.15
CA ASP A 79 -2.33 -3.44 8.61
C ASP A 79 -1.55 -2.78 7.47
N ALA A 80 -0.32 -2.36 7.73
CA ALA A 80 0.51 -1.69 6.75
C ALA A 80 1.55 -2.62 6.16
N PHE A 81 1.86 -2.41 4.88
CA PHE A 81 2.79 -3.24 4.12
C PHE A 81 3.89 -2.39 3.50
N PRO A 82 5.18 -2.66 3.80
CA PRO A 82 6.29 -1.89 3.24
C PRO A 82 6.62 -2.36 1.83
N LEU A 83 6.73 -1.42 0.90
CA LEU A 83 7.09 -1.69 -0.49
C LEU A 83 8.18 -0.71 -0.96
N CYS A 84 9.30 -1.26 -1.41
CA CYS A 84 10.42 -0.48 -1.92
C CYS A 84 10.50 -0.66 -3.44
N VAL A 85 10.33 0.42 -4.19
CA VAL A 85 10.30 0.41 -5.66
C VAL A 85 11.65 0.84 -6.20
N LYS A 86 12.27 -0.03 -6.98
CA LYS A 86 13.62 0.18 -7.50
C LYS A 86 13.61 0.99 -8.81
N THR A 87 13.17 2.22 -8.73
CA THR A 87 13.24 3.17 -9.84
C THR A 87 13.20 4.61 -9.34
N LYS A 88 13.88 5.51 -10.03
CA LYS A 88 13.79 6.97 -9.84
C LYS A 88 12.97 7.65 -10.94
N ASP A 89 12.53 6.88 -11.93
CA ASP A 89 11.64 7.39 -12.98
C ASP A 89 10.23 7.53 -12.42
N VAL A 90 9.68 8.74 -12.52
CA VAL A 90 8.35 9.06 -11.98
C VAL A 90 7.26 8.23 -12.64
N ASP A 91 7.31 8.07 -13.95
CA ASP A 91 6.25 7.37 -14.68
C ASP A 91 6.27 5.87 -14.40
N GLU A 92 7.46 5.25 -14.29
CA GLU A 92 7.60 3.86 -13.87
C GLU A 92 7.08 3.66 -12.44
N PHE A 93 7.44 4.54 -11.53
CA PHE A 93 6.99 4.49 -10.14
C PHE A 93 5.47 4.60 -10.03
N VAL A 94 4.89 5.60 -10.70
CA VAL A 94 3.45 5.84 -10.75
C VAL A 94 2.71 4.63 -11.31
N ASN A 95 3.22 4.06 -12.40
CA ASN A 95 2.62 2.88 -13.01
C ASN A 95 2.67 1.66 -12.09
N ALA A 96 3.80 1.42 -11.44
CA ALA A 96 3.96 0.32 -10.50
C ALA A 96 2.95 0.44 -9.33
N VAL A 97 2.85 1.61 -8.73
CA VAL A 97 1.92 1.88 -7.63
C VAL A 97 0.47 1.74 -8.08
N TYR A 98 0.13 2.28 -9.23
CA TYR A 98 -1.22 2.16 -9.80
C TYR A 98 -1.61 0.71 -10.00
N LEU A 99 -0.74 -0.11 -10.56
CA LEU A 99 -1.03 -1.52 -10.87
C LEU A 99 -1.29 -2.37 -9.62
N ILE A 100 -0.68 -2.04 -8.48
CA ILE A 100 -0.88 -2.77 -7.22
C ILE A 100 -1.94 -2.14 -6.32
N SER A 101 -2.45 -0.97 -6.66
CA SER A 101 -3.36 -0.20 -5.79
C SER A 101 -4.65 -0.94 -5.44
N GLY A 102 -5.08 -1.88 -6.29
CA GLY A 102 -6.27 -2.68 -6.05
C GLY A 102 -6.23 -3.58 -4.82
N SER A 103 -5.06 -3.81 -4.25
CA SER A 103 -4.91 -4.63 -3.04
C SER A 103 -5.04 -3.81 -1.74
N PHE A 104 -5.07 -2.48 -1.83
CA PHE A 104 -4.97 -1.60 -0.66
C PHE A 104 -6.18 -0.68 -0.51
N GLY A 105 -6.44 -0.27 0.72
CA GLY A 105 -7.42 0.75 1.07
C GLY A 105 -6.82 2.16 1.13
N GLY A 106 -5.49 2.27 1.16
CA GLY A 106 -4.78 3.53 1.15
C GLY A 106 -3.31 3.35 0.82
N ILE A 107 -2.66 4.43 0.39
CA ILE A 107 -1.24 4.45 0.06
C ILE A 107 -0.56 5.61 0.79
N ASN A 108 0.53 5.31 1.47
CA ASN A 108 1.41 6.28 2.10
C ASN A 108 2.76 6.26 1.38
N LEU A 109 3.08 7.37 0.71
CA LEU A 109 4.37 7.56 0.05
C LEU A 109 5.35 8.17 1.05
N GLU A 110 6.52 7.56 1.19
CA GLU A 110 7.54 7.96 2.17
C GLU A 110 8.91 8.12 1.52
N ASP A 111 9.68 9.07 2.04
CA ASP A 111 11.12 9.23 1.75
C ASP A 111 11.46 9.31 0.26
N ILE A 112 10.60 9.96 -0.51
CA ILE A 112 10.84 10.28 -1.92
C ILE A 112 11.35 11.71 -2.04
N ALA A 113 12.45 11.90 -2.74
CA ALA A 113 13.08 13.20 -2.89
C ALA A 113 12.17 14.23 -3.59
N ALA A 114 12.17 15.46 -3.08
CA ALA A 114 11.55 16.58 -3.78
C ALA A 114 12.38 16.96 -5.02
N PRO A 115 11.77 17.40 -6.11
CA PRO A 115 10.35 17.63 -6.31
C PRO A 115 9.56 16.40 -6.77
N ARG A 116 10.22 15.25 -6.94
CA ARG A 116 9.57 14.03 -7.46
C ARG A 116 8.40 13.58 -6.61
N CYS A 117 8.47 13.71 -5.29
CA CYS A 117 7.35 13.33 -4.40
C CYS A 117 6.05 14.05 -4.75
N PHE A 118 6.13 15.34 -5.09
CA PHE A 118 4.96 16.13 -5.46
C PHE A 118 4.41 15.73 -6.83
N VAL A 119 5.29 15.50 -7.80
CA VAL A 119 4.90 15.06 -9.14
C VAL A 119 4.26 13.68 -9.09
N THR A 120 4.85 12.76 -8.34
CA THR A 120 4.33 11.41 -8.13
C THR A 120 2.93 11.43 -7.52
N THR A 121 2.74 12.18 -6.45
CA THR A 121 1.44 12.32 -5.80
C THR A 121 0.40 12.91 -6.75
N ARG A 122 0.77 13.93 -7.48
CA ARG A 122 -0.13 14.60 -8.45
C ARG A 122 -0.58 13.65 -9.56
N LYS A 123 0.32 12.79 -10.04
CA LYS A 123 0.01 11.82 -11.09
C LYS A 123 -0.82 10.63 -10.58
N LEU A 124 -0.60 10.22 -9.33
CA LEU A 124 -1.31 9.08 -8.75
C LEU A 124 -2.76 9.41 -8.36
N LYS A 125 -3.00 10.57 -7.76
CA LYS A 125 -4.32 10.93 -7.21
C LYS A 125 -5.48 10.78 -8.20
N PRO A 126 -5.39 11.26 -9.45
CA PRO A 126 -6.50 11.12 -10.40
C PRO A 126 -6.75 9.68 -10.87
N ASN A 127 -5.73 8.82 -10.80
CA ASN A 127 -5.78 7.47 -11.35
C ASN A 127 -6.11 6.40 -10.30
N CYS A 128 -5.96 6.73 -9.01
CA CYS A 128 -6.25 5.81 -7.92
C CYS A 128 -7.53 6.22 -7.19
N ALA A 129 -8.45 5.26 -7.02
CA ALA A 129 -9.70 5.48 -6.30
C ALA A 129 -9.51 5.56 -4.78
N ILE A 130 -8.36 5.13 -4.27
CA ILE A 130 -8.03 5.11 -2.84
C ILE A 130 -7.25 6.36 -2.42
N PRO A 131 -7.29 6.74 -1.13
CA PRO A 131 -6.52 7.86 -0.61
C PRO A 131 -5.01 7.65 -0.78
N ILE A 132 -4.32 8.71 -1.23
CA ILE A 132 -2.87 8.76 -1.35
C ILE A 132 -2.36 9.92 -0.51
N PHE A 133 -1.42 9.62 0.37
CA PHE A 133 -0.82 10.55 1.30
C PHE A 133 0.70 10.55 1.15
N HIS A 134 1.31 11.73 1.20
CA HIS A 134 2.75 11.88 1.28
C HIS A 134 3.10 12.77 2.47
N GLU A 135 4.00 12.32 3.34
CA GLU A 135 4.33 13.02 4.59
C GLU A 135 4.88 14.42 4.36
N ALA A 136 5.75 14.61 3.37
CA ALA A 136 6.33 15.91 3.04
C ALA A 136 5.31 16.99 2.68
N GLN A 137 4.09 16.61 2.33
CA GLN A 137 3.01 17.57 2.01
C GLN A 137 2.26 18.06 3.26
N ARG A 138 2.40 17.40 4.39
CA ARG A 138 1.66 17.73 5.62
C ARG A 138 2.52 17.89 6.86
N GLY A 139 3.75 17.40 6.87
CA GLY A 139 4.60 17.32 8.06
C GLY A 139 5.53 18.50 8.28
N THR A 140 5.67 19.40 7.31
CA THR A 140 6.60 20.53 7.35
C THR A 140 5.96 21.89 7.09
N ALA A 141 4.71 22.02 7.44
CA ALA A 141 4.04 23.33 7.45
C ALA A 141 4.29 24.06 8.76
#